data_db8ce9890ae4a114df1e0d1184003c2c
#
_entry.id   db8ce9890ae4a114df1e0d1184003c2c
#
_cell.length_a   1.000
_cell.length_b   1.000
_cell.length_c   1.000
_cell.angle_alpha   90.00
_cell.angle_beta   90.00
_cell.angle_gamma   90.00
#
_symmetry.space_group_name_H-M   'P 1'
#
loop_
_entity.id
_entity.type
_entity.pdbx_description
1 polymer ?
#
loop_
_entity_poly.entity_id
_entity_poly.type
_entity_poly.pdbx_seq_one_letter_code
_entity_poly.pdbx_strand_id
1 'polypeptide(L)'
;RSAPAGAHSHHSGDDDPRITRVGGFIRKFKFDELPQLLNVIFGKMSLVGPRPETTEYTKLYTEEQMVIFSVRPGITDEASIVFSDLGSILSGGDPDELYFEKVWDPKMELRMKYVHEHSFTGDLALIFRTLAAPFSKRSSPE
;
A
#
# COMPACT_ATOMS: atom_id res chain seq x y z
N ARG A 1 -1.08 -17.46 -11.70
CA ARG A 1 -2.32 -17.75 -10.94
C ARG A 1 -3.43 -16.88 -11.51
N SER A 2 -4.52 -17.49 -11.95
CA SER A 2 -5.67 -16.79 -12.48
C SER A 2 -6.37 -16.03 -11.35
N ALA A 3 -6.76 -14.78 -11.60
CA ALA A 3 -7.56 -13.99 -10.68
C ALA A 3 -8.90 -14.70 -10.38
N PRO A 4 -9.43 -14.65 -9.14
CA PRO A 4 -10.73 -15.23 -8.82
C PRO A 4 -11.83 -14.53 -9.62
N ALA A 5 -12.67 -15.29 -10.29
CA ALA A 5 -13.82 -14.78 -11.03
C ALA A 5 -14.79 -14.06 -10.07
N GLY A 6 -15.01 -12.77 -10.28
CA GLY A 6 -15.96 -11.95 -9.48
C GLY A 6 -15.35 -10.81 -8.67
N ALA A 7 -14.05 -10.56 -8.77
CA ALA A 7 -13.44 -9.38 -8.15
C ALA A 7 -13.85 -8.13 -8.93
N HIS A 8 -14.79 -7.37 -8.39
CA HIS A 8 -15.00 -5.99 -8.82
C HIS A 8 -13.69 -5.23 -8.56
N SER A 9 -13.20 -4.46 -9.54
CA SER A 9 -11.97 -3.69 -9.42
C SER A 9 -11.99 -2.82 -8.15
N HIS A 10 -11.24 -3.23 -7.13
CA HIS A 10 -11.12 -2.50 -5.86
C HIS A 10 -10.13 -1.33 -5.97
N HIS A 11 -9.51 -1.16 -7.12
CA HIS A 11 -8.54 -0.10 -7.36
C HIS A 11 -9.23 1.07 -8.09
N SER A 12 -9.50 2.14 -7.34
CA SER A 12 -9.98 3.41 -7.92
C SER A 12 -8.79 4.19 -8.47
N GLY A 13 -8.76 4.40 -9.79
CA GLY A 13 -7.84 5.35 -10.41
C GLY A 13 -8.12 6.79 -9.98
N ASP A 14 -7.18 7.69 -10.23
CA ASP A 14 -7.30 9.12 -9.88
C ASP A 14 -8.47 9.80 -10.61
N ASP A 15 -8.96 9.24 -11.71
CA ASP A 15 -10.07 9.75 -12.54
C ASP A 15 -11.41 9.03 -12.30
N ASP A 16 -11.61 8.38 -11.16
CA ASP A 16 -12.88 7.72 -10.84
C ASP A 16 -14.02 8.76 -10.73
N PRO A 17 -15.05 8.72 -11.61
CA PRO A 17 -16.14 9.71 -11.63
C PRO A 17 -16.99 9.73 -10.36
N ARG A 18 -16.79 8.76 -9.46
CA ARG A 18 -17.45 8.69 -8.15
C ARG A 18 -16.78 9.56 -7.09
N ILE A 19 -15.60 10.13 -7.38
CA ILE A 19 -14.86 11.00 -6.44
C ILE A 19 -15.45 12.41 -6.51
N THR A 20 -16.04 12.86 -5.41
CA THR A 20 -16.48 14.26 -5.27
C THR A 20 -15.29 15.20 -5.19
N ARG A 21 -15.49 16.51 -5.52
CA ARG A 21 -14.42 17.53 -5.41
C ARG A 21 -13.84 17.60 -3.99
N VAL A 22 -14.67 17.43 -2.96
CA VAL A 22 -14.25 17.37 -1.55
C VAL A 22 -13.46 16.07 -1.28
N GLY A 23 -13.90 14.94 -1.83
CA GLY A 23 -13.17 13.67 -1.74
C GLY A 23 -11.78 13.74 -2.37
N GLY A 24 -11.67 14.41 -3.52
CA GLY A 24 -10.38 14.66 -4.17
C GLY A 24 -9.44 15.52 -3.32
N PHE A 25 -9.97 16.57 -2.66
CA PHE A 25 -9.18 17.39 -1.74
C PHE A 25 -8.70 16.59 -0.53
N ILE A 26 -9.57 15.81 0.10
CA ILE A 26 -9.26 14.94 1.24
C ILE A 26 -8.15 13.94 0.87
N ARG A 27 -8.27 13.29 -0.29
CA ARG A 27 -7.26 12.35 -0.80
C ARG A 27 -5.92 13.02 -1.10
N LYS A 28 -5.94 14.20 -1.73
CA LYS A 28 -4.73 14.96 -2.06
C LYS A 28 -3.88 15.29 -0.83
N PHE A 29 -4.52 15.59 0.29
CA PHE A 29 -3.86 15.91 1.55
C PHE A 29 -3.79 14.72 2.51
N LYS A 30 -4.19 13.51 2.06
CA LYS A 30 -4.20 12.28 2.86
C LYS A 30 -4.97 12.38 4.19
N PHE A 31 -5.99 13.25 4.23
CA PHE A 31 -6.88 13.37 5.39
C PHE A 31 -7.76 12.14 5.61
N ASP A 32 -7.91 11.30 4.59
CA ASP A 32 -8.54 9.98 4.67
C ASP A 32 -7.75 8.99 5.56
N GLU A 33 -6.47 9.27 5.82
CA GLU A 33 -5.63 8.48 6.71
C GLU A 33 -5.64 8.96 8.19
N LEU A 34 -6.28 10.10 8.49
CA LEU A 34 -6.39 10.61 9.87
C LEU A 34 -6.96 9.61 10.87
N PRO A 35 -8.01 8.81 10.54
CA PRO A 35 -8.50 7.78 11.46
C PRO A 35 -7.45 6.72 11.81
N GLN A 36 -6.48 6.45 10.93
CA GLN A 36 -5.41 5.51 11.17
C GLN A 36 -4.43 6.03 12.24
N LEU A 37 -4.23 7.37 12.33
CA LEU A 37 -3.43 7.99 13.39
C LEU A 37 -4.01 7.73 14.78
N LEU A 38 -5.33 7.71 14.91
CA LEU A 38 -5.99 7.32 16.15
C LEU A 38 -5.66 5.86 16.53
N ASN A 39 -5.62 4.97 15.54
CA ASN A 39 -5.22 3.59 15.77
C ASN A 39 -3.76 3.46 16.22
N VAL A 40 -2.87 4.36 15.78
CA VAL A 40 -1.49 4.43 16.28
C VAL A 40 -1.47 4.89 17.74
N ILE A 41 -2.19 5.95 18.08
CA ILE A 41 -2.30 6.47 19.44
C ILE A 41 -2.83 5.38 20.39
N PHE A 42 -3.84 4.62 19.97
CA PHE A 42 -4.40 3.51 20.75
C PHE A 42 -3.57 2.22 20.69
N GLY A 43 -2.41 2.22 20.04
CA GLY A 43 -1.50 1.08 19.98
C GLY A 43 -1.97 -0.07 19.09
N LYS A 44 -3.01 0.12 18.28
CA LYS A 44 -3.53 -0.88 17.32
C LYS A 44 -2.71 -0.94 16.04
N MET A 45 -2.08 0.17 15.66
CA MET A 45 -1.23 0.33 14.49
C MET A 45 0.11 0.96 14.87
N SER A 46 1.09 0.84 13.97
CA SER A 46 2.36 1.57 14.01
C SER A 46 2.40 2.65 12.92
N LEU A 47 3.31 3.60 13.01
CA LEU A 47 3.59 4.53 11.90
C LEU A 47 4.18 3.77 10.71
N VAL A 48 5.13 2.87 10.98
CA VAL A 48 5.80 2.05 9.97
C VAL A 48 5.48 0.58 10.22
N GLY A 49 5.18 -0.14 9.17
CA GLY A 49 4.85 -1.56 9.21
C GLY A 49 4.04 -1.97 7.98
N PRO A 50 3.89 -3.27 7.72
CA PRO A 50 3.10 -3.76 6.60
C PRO A 50 1.69 -3.16 6.61
N ARG A 51 1.32 -2.47 5.53
CA ARG A 51 -0.01 -1.85 5.43
C ARG A 51 -1.07 -2.94 5.34
N PRO A 52 -2.19 -2.83 6.09
CA PRO A 52 -3.25 -3.82 6.06
C PRO A 52 -3.83 -3.99 4.65
N GLU A 53 -4.04 -5.23 4.25
CA GLU A 53 -4.82 -5.57 3.06
C GLU A 53 -6.28 -5.83 3.42
N THR A 54 -7.15 -5.80 2.42
CA THR A 54 -8.53 -6.25 2.60
C THR A 54 -8.58 -7.74 2.93
N THR A 55 -9.64 -8.18 3.60
CA THR A 55 -9.82 -9.60 3.98
C THR A 55 -9.83 -10.54 2.79
N GLU A 56 -10.18 -10.07 1.60
CA GLU A 56 -10.16 -10.87 0.36
C GLU A 56 -8.73 -11.19 -0.05
N TYR A 57 -7.83 -10.21 -0.01
CA TYR A 57 -6.41 -10.41 -0.32
C TYR A 57 -5.68 -11.20 0.77
N THR A 58 -6.03 -11.02 2.04
CA THR A 58 -5.38 -11.77 3.13
C THR A 58 -5.66 -13.27 3.07
N LYS A 59 -6.78 -13.69 2.49
CA LYS A 59 -7.07 -15.12 2.23
C LYS A 59 -6.15 -15.75 1.18
N LEU A 60 -5.46 -14.96 0.38
CA LEU A 60 -4.53 -15.40 -0.64
C LEU A 60 -3.10 -15.56 -0.13
N TYR A 61 -2.84 -15.18 1.12
CA TYR A 61 -1.52 -15.30 1.73
C TYR A 61 -1.10 -16.77 1.84
N THR A 62 0.16 -17.02 1.51
CA THR A 62 0.80 -18.32 1.78
C THR A 62 1.14 -18.44 3.27
N GLU A 63 1.45 -19.67 3.72
CA GLU A 63 1.88 -19.88 5.11
C GLU A 63 3.12 -19.03 5.47
N GLU A 64 4.07 -18.89 4.54
CA GLU A 64 5.25 -18.04 4.72
C GLU A 64 4.86 -16.56 4.86
N GLN A 65 3.91 -16.09 4.06
CA GLN A 65 3.44 -14.71 4.09
C GLN A 65 2.65 -14.38 5.37
N MET A 66 2.13 -15.37 6.08
CA MET A 66 1.44 -15.18 7.36
C MET A 66 2.34 -14.57 8.44
N VAL A 67 3.67 -14.65 8.29
CA VAL A 67 4.62 -13.96 9.18
C VAL A 67 4.41 -12.44 9.20
N ILE A 68 3.83 -11.86 8.16
CA ILE A 68 3.49 -10.43 8.08
C ILE A 68 2.57 -10.01 9.23
N PHE A 69 1.71 -10.90 9.72
CA PHE A 69 0.82 -10.62 10.85
C PHE A 69 1.50 -10.68 12.23
N SER A 70 2.78 -11.07 12.29
CA SER A 70 3.54 -11.08 13.57
C SER A 70 3.92 -9.68 14.05
N VAL A 71 3.88 -8.68 13.17
CA VAL A 71 4.15 -7.28 13.50
C VAL A 71 2.87 -6.43 13.40
N ARG A 72 2.86 -5.28 14.07
CA ARG A 72 1.72 -4.36 13.97
C ARG A 72 1.62 -3.80 12.55
N PRO A 73 0.41 -3.70 11.99
CA PRO A 73 0.21 -3.03 10.72
C PRO A 73 0.62 -1.56 10.82
N GLY A 74 1.21 -1.03 9.74
CA GLY A 74 1.68 0.35 9.67
C GLY A 74 0.82 1.24 8.77
N ILE A 75 0.96 2.55 8.95
CA ILE A 75 0.40 3.55 8.02
C ILE A 75 1.19 3.54 6.73
N THR A 76 2.52 3.40 6.82
CA THR A 76 3.42 3.33 5.67
C THR A 76 4.34 2.13 5.77
N ASP A 77 4.74 1.61 4.61
CA ASP A 77 5.75 0.58 4.44
C ASP A 77 6.56 0.85 3.16
N GLU A 78 7.64 0.12 2.97
CA GLU A 78 8.47 0.26 1.76
C GLU A 78 7.68 -0.08 0.50
N ALA A 79 6.83 -1.08 0.54
CA ALA A 79 5.97 -1.46 -0.57
C ALA A 79 5.03 -0.32 -0.98
N SER A 80 4.46 0.42 -0.03
CA SER A 80 3.61 1.58 -0.31
C SER A 80 4.36 2.72 -1.00
N ILE A 81 5.65 2.88 -0.73
CA ILE A 81 6.49 3.88 -1.40
C ILE A 81 6.84 3.41 -2.82
N VAL A 82 7.31 2.17 -2.97
CA VAL A 82 7.71 1.59 -4.25
C VAL A 82 6.54 1.55 -5.23
N PHE A 83 5.37 1.13 -4.75
CA PHE A 83 4.15 1.02 -5.55
C PHE A 83 3.21 2.21 -5.37
N SER A 84 3.74 3.40 -5.07
CA SER A 84 2.93 4.62 -4.88
C SER A 84 2.17 5.05 -6.14
N ASP A 85 2.64 4.66 -7.32
CA ASP A 85 2.02 4.94 -8.62
C ASP A 85 1.34 3.71 -9.24
N LEU A 86 0.47 3.07 -8.46
CA LEU A 86 -0.29 1.91 -8.91
C LEU A 86 -1.10 2.19 -10.18
N GLY A 87 -1.66 3.40 -10.31
CA GLY A 87 -2.44 3.78 -11.49
C GLY A 87 -1.64 3.64 -12.79
N SER A 88 -0.39 4.08 -12.79
CA SER A 88 0.51 3.93 -13.95
C SER A 88 0.90 2.46 -14.18
N ILE A 89 1.22 1.73 -13.13
CA ILE A 89 1.63 0.31 -13.21
C ILE A 89 0.50 -0.57 -13.74
N LEU A 90 -0.74 -0.26 -13.36
CA LEU A 90 -1.94 -1.01 -13.74
C LEU A 90 -2.60 -0.50 -15.04
N SER A 91 -2.01 0.51 -15.70
CA SER A 91 -2.50 1.01 -16.97
C SER A 91 -2.17 0.05 -18.12
N GLY A 92 -3.09 -0.08 -19.08
CA GLY A 92 -2.85 -0.83 -20.32
C GLY A 92 -3.35 -2.27 -20.34
N GLY A 93 -4.09 -2.73 -19.32
CA GLY A 93 -4.69 -4.06 -19.27
C GLY A 93 -5.74 -4.19 -18.18
N ASP A 94 -6.11 -5.41 -17.84
CA ASP A 94 -6.97 -5.68 -16.68
C ASP A 94 -6.19 -5.33 -15.39
N PRO A 95 -6.68 -4.37 -14.57
CA PRO A 95 -5.98 -3.93 -13.38
C PRO A 95 -5.71 -5.05 -12.37
N ASP A 96 -6.63 -5.99 -12.22
CA ASP A 96 -6.50 -7.08 -11.26
C ASP A 96 -5.44 -8.11 -11.74
N GLU A 97 -5.41 -8.44 -13.04
CA GLU A 97 -4.38 -9.31 -13.62
C GLU A 97 -2.99 -8.67 -13.47
N LEU A 98 -2.86 -7.39 -13.87
CA LEU A 98 -1.59 -6.66 -13.76
C LEU A 98 -1.13 -6.51 -12.31
N TYR A 99 -2.06 -6.35 -11.36
CA TYR A 99 -1.72 -6.28 -9.95
C TYR A 99 -1.07 -7.58 -9.46
N PHE A 100 -1.66 -8.73 -9.77
CA PHE A 100 -1.08 -10.03 -9.39
C PHE A 100 0.22 -10.34 -10.13
N GLU A 101 0.35 -9.93 -11.39
CA GLU A 101 1.54 -10.18 -12.20
C GLU A 101 2.74 -9.33 -11.75
N LYS A 102 2.51 -8.02 -11.50
CA LYS A 102 3.60 -7.04 -11.34
C LYS A 102 3.81 -6.53 -9.92
N VAL A 103 2.80 -6.61 -9.08
CA VAL A 103 2.81 -5.95 -7.77
C VAL A 103 2.77 -6.93 -6.62
N TRP A 104 1.95 -7.98 -6.71
CA TRP A 104 1.67 -8.86 -5.57
C TRP A 104 2.92 -9.50 -4.98
N ASP A 105 3.67 -10.25 -5.77
CA ASP A 105 4.84 -10.99 -5.27
C ASP A 105 5.93 -10.05 -4.74
N PRO A 106 6.39 -9.01 -5.48
CA PRO A 106 7.38 -8.07 -4.96
C PRO A 106 6.91 -7.32 -3.71
N LYS A 107 5.62 -7.01 -3.62
CA LYS A 107 5.03 -6.36 -2.44
C LYS A 107 5.09 -7.26 -1.22
N MET A 108 4.77 -8.55 -1.37
CA MET A 108 4.85 -9.52 -0.28
C MET A 108 6.30 -9.76 0.16
N GLU A 109 7.25 -9.82 -0.77
CA GLU A 109 8.67 -9.93 -0.45
C GLU A 109 9.18 -8.75 0.39
N LEU A 110 8.84 -7.51 0.00
CA LEU A 110 9.21 -6.32 0.75
C LEU A 110 8.63 -6.32 2.17
N ARG A 111 7.41 -6.80 2.34
CA ARG A 111 6.75 -6.89 3.64
C ARG A 111 7.33 -7.97 4.53
N MET A 112 7.63 -9.15 3.98
CA MET A 112 8.32 -10.21 4.72
C MET A 112 9.72 -9.77 5.12
N LYS A 113 10.46 -9.13 4.22
CA LYS A 113 11.76 -8.55 4.52
C LYS A 113 11.69 -7.56 5.68
N TYR A 114 10.70 -6.67 5.69
CA TYR A 114 10.49 -5.75 6.80
C TYR A 114 10.31 -6.49 8.13
N VAL A 115 9.53 -7.55 8.18
CA VAL A 115 9.32 -8.33 9.42
C VAL A 115 10.64 -8.84 10.00
N HIS A 116 11.56 -9.26 9.15
CA HIS A 116 12.84 -9.84 9.57
C HIS A 116 13.93 -8.80 9.85
N GLU A 117 13.91 -7.67 9.16
CA GLU A 117 15.02 -6.70 9.14
C GLU A 117 14.68 -5.32 9.69
N HIS A 118 13.43 -5.11 10.18
CA HIS A 118 13.02 -3.78 10.65
C HIS A 118 13.91 -3.27 11.80
N SER A 119 14.16 -1.98 11.77
CA SER A 119 14.95 -1.29 12.79
C SER A 119 14.41 0.13 12.99
N PHE A 120 14.65 0.70 14.15
CA PHE A 120 14.22 2.07 14.45
C PHE A 120 14.77 3.09 13.42
N THR A 121 16.03 2.95 13.02
CA THR A 121 16.65 3.84 12.01
C THR A 121 16.05 3.64 10.64
N GLY A 122 15.75 2.40 10.25
CA GLY A 122 15.04 2.05 9.02
C GLY A 122 13.62 2.64 9.00
N ASP A 123 12.90 2.51 10.08
CA ASP A 123 11.55 3.08 10.22
C ASP A 123 11.57 4.60 10.09
N LEU A 124 12.53 5.27 10.74
CA LEU A 124 12.67 6.71 10.63
C LEU A 124 12.98 7.15 9.19
N ALA A 125 13.85 6.43 8.48
CA ALA A 125 14.13 6.67 7.07
C ALA A 125 12.88 6.49 6.19
N LEU A 126 12.06 5.46 6.44
CA LEU A 126 10.80 5.24 5.73
C LEU A 126 9.79 6.37 5.97
N ILE A 127 9.68 6.89 7.18
CA ILE A 127 8.84 8.05 7.49
C ILE A 127 9.27 9.25 6.67
N PHE A 128 10.57 9.60 6.66
CA PHE A 128 11.09 10.70 5.87
C PHE A 128 10.85 10.52 4.36
N ARG A 129 11.08 9.32 3.84
CA ARG A 129 10.81 9.00 2.43
C ARG A 129 9.33 9.16 2.08
N THR A 130 8.43 8.73 2.97
CA THR A 130 6.97 8.87 2.80
C THR A 130 6.56 10.34 2.77
N LEU A 131 7.11 11.17 3.65
CA LEU A 131 6.81 12.61 3.69
C LEU A 131 7.38 13.36 2.50
N ALA A 132 8.53 12.92 1.98
CA ALA A 132 9.17 13.52 0.81
C ALA A 132 8.53 13.07 -0.53
N ALA A 133 7.87 11.93 -0.57
CA ALA A 133 7.32 11.35 -1.80
C ALA A 133 6.41 12.31 -2.60
N PRO A 134 5.52 13.12 -1.98
CA PRO A 134 4.68 14.07 -2.72
C PRO A 134 5.47 15.20 -3.39
N PHE A 135 6.67 15.51 -2.90
CA PHE A 135 7.54 16.59 -3.39
C PHE A 135 8.60 16.09 -4.38
N SER A 136 8.81 14.78 -4.43
CA SER A 136 9.69 14.18 -5.43
C SER A 136 8.98 14.20 -6.78
N LYS A 137 9.52 14.95 -7.76
CA LYS A 137 9.03 14.88 -9.14
C LYS A 137 9.14 13.44 -9.61
N ARG A 138 8.01 12.84 -9.99
CA ARG A 138 8.00 11.55 -10.67
C ARG A 138 8.82 11.66 -11.94
N SER A 139 10.02 11.13 -11.92
CA SER A 139 10.74 10.81 -13.16
C SER A 139 10.04 9.59 -13.71
N SER A 140 9.19 9.78 -14.72
CA SER A 140 8.71 8.66 -15.52
C SER A 140 9.95 7.98 -16.10
N PRO A 141 10.15 6.67 -15.94
CA PRO A 141 11.12 5.95 -16.76
C PRO A 141 10.60 5.99 -18.19
N GLU A 142 11.39 6.53 -19.10
CA GLU A 142 11.22 6.37 -20.55
C GLU A 142 11.30 4.89 -20.96
#